data_54dfd143c481bcbf2b7109556675ff38
#
_entry.id   54dfd143c481bcbf2b7109556675ff38
#
_cell.length_a   1.000
_cell.length_b   1.000
_cell.length_c   1.000
_cell.angle_alpha   90.00
_cell.angle_beta   90.00
_cell.angle_gamma   90.00
#
_symmetry.space_group_name_H-M   'P 1'
#
loop_
_entity.id
_entity.type
_entity.pdbx_description
1 polymer ?
#
loop_
_entity_poly.entity_id
_entity_poly.type
_entity_poly.pdbx_seq_one_letter_code
_entity_poly.pdbx_strand_id
1 'polypeptide(L)'
;LPAINPVKVQGDTSFVIGQIVFDSRKVAAGDVFVAVRGTQADGHAFIAPAMERGAAAIVCETLPEAAPDNCCLVQVTNSAEALGKLAAAYYDYPSQKLKLTGITGTNGKTTTVTLLHQLFTRLGYKVGLISTIRNLIGEKEIPATHTTPDAVSLNALLAQMVAEGCTHAFMEVSSHALVQYRTAGLNFAGAIFSNITHDHLDYHGTFDAYIRAKKMFFDGLDKNAFALINKDDKRGAVMVQNTASKVSTFALHSPADFKGKVLANTVRGLQMEINGKQVWFRLIGDFNAYNLLGIYGTAVLLGEDAEQVLTILSQLDSVQGRFDRIVAANGTTAIIDYAHTPDALKNVLQTIQSLRGQRKESIITIVGCGGNRDATKRPVMAAIACQFSDRVMLTSDNPRFEKPEAILADMKKGVPADAADRVQIIADRRQAI
;
A
#
# COMPACT_ATOMS: atom_id res chain seq x y z
N LEU A 1 -25.13 -5.44 -15.71
CA LEU A 1 -25.98 -5.75 -14.54
C LEU A 1 -25.64 -7.09 -13.87
N PRO A 2 -25.38 -8.22 -14.55
CA PRO A 2 -25.08 -9.50 -13.88
C PRO A 2 -23.90 -9.44 -12.90
N ALA A 3 -22.92 -8.60 -13.16
CA ALA A 3 -21.72 -8.47 -12.31
C ALA A 3 -22.02 -7.97 -10.88
N ILE A 4 -23.13 -7.23 -10.67
CA ILE A 4 -23.42 -6.56 -9.38
C ILE A 4 -24.58 -7.18 -8.59
N ASN A 5 -25.23 -8.23 -9.13
CA ASN A 5 -26.36 -8.90 -8.49
C ASN A 5 -27.39 -7.90 -7.90
N PRO A 6 -28.11 -7.14 -8.75
CA PRO A 6 -29.01 -6.09 -8.27
C PRO A 6 -30.15 -6.66 -7.44
N VAL A 7 -30.55 -5.96 -6.38
CA VAL A 7 -31.72 -6.28 -5.55
C VAL A 7 -33.00 -5.94 -6.32
N LYS A 8 -32.99 -4.80 -7.02
CA LYS A 8 -34.12 -4.31 -7.82
C LYS A 8 -33.62 -3.47 -8.99
N VAL A 9 -34.30 -3.57 -10.12
CA VAL A 9 -34.04 -2.75 -11.31
C VAL A 9 -35.36 -2.12 -11.75
N GLN A 10 -35.34 -0.82 -12.08
CA GLN A 10 -36.47 -0.07 -12.57
C GLN A 10 -36.02 0.76 -13.79
N GLY A 11 -36.78 0.72 -14.87
CA GLY A 11 -36.50 1.40 -16.13
C GLY A 11 -35.81 0.49 -17.16
N ASP A 12 -35.53 1.07 -18.33
CA ASP A 12 -34.87 0.37 -19.44
C ASP A 12 -33.41 0.15 -19.14
N THR A 13 -32.88 -1.02 -19.46
CA THR A 13 -31.45 -1.39 -19.30
C THR A 13 -30.73 -1.47 -20.64
N SER A 14 -31.42 -1.18 -21.74
CA SER A 14 -30.90 -1.30 -23.11
C SER A 14 -30.29 0.01 -23.62
N PHE A 15 -29.29 0.53 -22.93
CA PHE A 15 -28.58 1.75 -23.33
C PHE A 15 -27.07 1.54 -23.37
N VAL A 16 -26.40 2.38 -24.18
CA VAL A 16 -24.94 2.42 -24.23
C VAL A 16 -24.45 3.28 -23.07
N ILE A 17 -23.60 2.69 -22.23
CA ILE A 17 -22.99 3.37 -21.09
C ILE A 17 -21.91 4.33 -21.59
N GLY A 18 -21.98 5.61 -21.19
CA GLY A 18 -20.93 6.60 -21.37
C GLY A 18 -19.73 6.27 -20.49
N GLN A 19 -19.78 6.71 -19.25
CA GLN A 19 -18.76 6.42 -18.23
C GLN A 19 -19.41 5.92 -16.94
N ILE A 20 -18.62 5.27 -16.07
CA ILE A 20 -19.01 4.99 -14.70
C ILE A 20 -18.40 6.07 -13.81
N VAL A 21 -19.24 6.81 -13.11
CA VAL A 21 -18.85 7.92 -12.25
C VAL A 21 -19.47 7.82 -10.87
N PHE A 22 -18.76 8.27 -9.85
CA PHE A 22 -19.22 8.35 -8.45
C PHE A 22 -19.09 9.75 -7.86
N ASP A 23 -18.63 10.72 -8.65
CA ASP A 23 -18.65 12.15 -8.35
C ASP A 23 -19.73 12.81 -9.22
N SER A 24 -20.85 13.24 -8.60
CA SER A 24 -21.99 13.81 -9.30
C SER A 24 -21.64 15.06 -10.15
N ARG A 25 -20.57 15.76 -9.81
CA ARG A 25 -20.08 16.94 -10.56
C ARG A 25 -19.51 16.57 -11.93
N LYS A 26 -19.08 15.31 -12.11
CA LYS A 26 -18.49 14.77 -13.34
C LYS A 26 -19.50 14.05 -14.24
N VAL A 27 -20.74 13.91 -13.79
CA VAL A 27 -21.80 13.24 -14.57
C VAL A 27 -22.06 14.01 -15.85
N ALA A 28 -22.07 13.30 -16.97
CA ALA A 28 -22.52 13.72 -18.30
C ALA A 28 -23.71 12.87 -18.76
N ALA A 29 -24.38 13.31 -19.83
CA ALA A 29 -25.50 12.56 -20.40
C ALA A 29 -25.04 11.16 -20.88
N GLY A 30 -25.77 10.12 -20.49
CA GLY A 30 -25.45 8.74 -20.80
C GLY A 30 -24.55 8.01 -19.78
N ASP A 31 -24.05 8.70 -18.76
CA ASP A 31 -23.22 8.09 -17.72
C ASP A 31 -24.04 7.24 -16.72
N VAL A 32 -23.35 6.33 -16.06
CA VAL A 32 -23.85 5.59 -14.90
C VAL A 32 -23.29 6.24 -13.64
N PHE A 33 -24.15 6.84 -12.83
CA PHE A 33 -23.77 7.38 -11.53
C PHE A 33 -23.94 6.33 -10.44
N VAL A 34 -22.89 6.07 -9.67
CA VAL A 34 -22.93 5.18 -8.51
C VAL A 34 -22.89 6.00 -7.23
N ALA A 35 -23.99 5.99 -6.48
CA ALA A 35 -24.15 6.71 -5.22
C ALA A 35 -23.46 5.96 -4.08
N VAL A 36 -22.16 6.20 -3.90
CA VAL A 36 -21.36 5.54 -2.87
C VAL A 36 -21.48 6.28 -1.54
N ARG A 37 -21.65 5.55 -0.45
CA ARG A 37 -21.51 6.10 0.91
C ARG A 37 -20.03 6.33 1.22
N GLY A 38 -19.58 7.56 1.02
CA GLY A 38 -18.20 7.97 1.31
C GLY A 38 -17.97 8.24 2.79
N THR A 39 -16.70 8.41 3.17
CA THR A 39 -16.29 8.74 4.55
C THR A 39 -16.58 10.20 4.93
N GLN A 40 -16.75 11.09 3.96
CA GLN A 40 -17.00 12.53 4.18
C GLN A 40 -18.41 12.95 3.75
N ALA A 41 -19.00 12.29 2.77
CA ALA A 41 -20.33 12.59 2.26
C ALA A 41 -21.03 11.30 1.77
N ASP A 42 -22.35 11.25 1.94
CA ASP A 42 -23.16 10.19 1.37
C ASP A 42 -23.53 10.55 -0.08
N GLY A 43 -23.10 9.73 -1.04
CA GLY A 43 -23.40 9.89 -2.46
C GLY A 43 -24.88 9.90 -2.80
N HIS A 44 -25.73 9.31 -1.94
CA HIS A 44 -27.20 9.30 -2.13
C HIS A 44 -27.80 10.71 -2.12
N ALA A 45 -27.21 11.66 -1.39
CA ALA A 45 -27.62 13.06 -1.41
C ALA A 45 -27.45 13.75 -2.78
N PHE A 46 -26.66 13.14 -3.68
CA PHE A 46 -26.35 13.69 -4.99
C PHE A 46 -27.03 12.97 -6.15
N ILE A 47 -28.00 12.08 -5.88
CA ILE A 47 -28.74 11.35 -6.90
C ILE A 47 -29.54 12.31 -7.78
N ALA A 48 -30.31 13.24 -7.19
CA ALA A 48 -31.11 14.21 -7.96
C ALA A 48 -30.24 15.08 -8.88
N PRO A 49 -29.15 15.72 -8.41
CA PRO A 49 -28.21 16.42 -9.29
C PRO A 49 -27.60 15.56 -10.41
N ALA A 50 -27.36 14.27 -10.17
CA ALA A 50 -26.86 13.37 -11.19
C ALA A 50 -27.91 13.07 -12.28
N MET A 51 -29.17 12.90 -11.90
CA MET A 51 -30.29 12.75 -12.84
C MET A 51 -30.50 14.04 -13.68
N GLU A 52 -30.45 15.21 -13.04
CA GLU A 52 -30.57 16.51 -13.74
C GLU A 52 -29.46 16.71 -14.79
N ARG A 53 -28.27 16.12 -14.56
CA ARG A 53 -27.15 16.13 -15.53
C ARG A 53 -27.29 15.07 -16.62
N GLY A 54 -28.36 14.26 -16.62
CA GLY A 54 -28.65 13.29 -17.65
C GLY A 54 -28.00 11.93 -17.45
N ALA A 55 -27.76 11.52 -16.19
CA ALA A 55 -27.32 10.15 -15.92
C ALA A 55 -28.32 9.14 -16.52
N ALA A 56 -27.85 8.20 -17.33
CA ALA A 56 -28.67 7.14 -17.91
C ALA A 56 -29.07 6.09 -16.87
N ALA A 57 -28.26 5.89 -15.84
CA ALA A 57 -28.60 5.03 -14.72
C ALA A 57 -28.00 5.54 -13.40
N ILE A 58 -28.72 5.19 -12.32
CA ILE A 58 -28.31 5.41 -10.94
C ILE A 58 -28.17 4.06 -10.26
N VAL A 59 -26.99 3.77 -9.69
CA VAL A 59 -26.76 2.61 -8.83
C VAL A 59 -26.67 3.10 -7.38
N CYS A 60 -27.55 2.60 -6.51
CA CYS A 60 -27.70 3.10 -5.14
C CYS A 60 -28.15 1.98 -4.18
N GLU A 61 -28.01 2.21 -2.88
CA GLU A 61 -28.48 1.28 -1.85
C GLU A 61 -29.94 1.55 -1.48
N THR A 62 -30.36 2.81 -1.58
CA THR A 62 -31.73 3.24 -1.34
C THR A 62 -32.24 3.97 -2.58
N LEU A 63 -33.34 3.47 -3.15
CA LEU A 63 -33.97 4.09 -4.33
C LEU A 63 -34.56 5.45 -3.98
N PRO A 64 -34.44 6.45 -4.87
CA PRO A 64 -35.14 7.72 -4.73
C PRO A 64 -36.65 7.51 -4.91
N GLU A 65 -37.47 8.41 -4.35
CA GLU A 65 -38.95 8.34 -4.44
C GLU A 65 -39.44 8.49 -5.88
N ALA A 66 -38.74 9.26 -6.70
CA ALA A 66 -39.09 9.48 -8.10
C ALA A 66 -37.83 9.51 -8.97
N ALA A 67 -37.94 9.08 -10.21
CA ALA A 67 -36.92 9.21 -11.24
C ALA A 67 -37.58 9.57 -12.58
N PRO A 68 -36.84 10.28 -13.48
CA PRO A 68 -37.25 10.48 -14.86
C PRO A 68 -37.43 9.14 -15.60
N ASP A 69 -38.37 9.06 -16.54
CA ASP A 69 -38.65 7.85 -17.32
C ASP A 69 -37.44 7.34 -18.12
N ASN A 70 -36.50 8.22 -18.43
CA ASN A 70 -35.27 7.91 -19.17
C ASN A 70 -34.06 7.55 -18.29
N CYS A 71 -34.24 7.38 -16.98
CA CYS A 71 -33.16 7.00 -16.05
C CYS A 71 -33.43 5.64 -15.42
N CYS A 72 -32.52 4.70 -15.63
CA CYS A 72 -32.59 3.37 -15.01
C CYS A 72 -32.15 3.44 -13.54
N LEU A 73 -32.94 2.89 -12.63
CA LEU A 73 -32.61 2.77 -11.22
C LEU A 73 -32.20 1.34 -10.89
N VAL A 74 -31.01 1.18 -10.27
CA VAL A 74 -30.45 -0.11 -9.90
C VAL A 74 -30.16 -0.11 -8.40
N GLN A 75 -30.95 -0.86 -7.64
CA GLN A 75 -30.73 -1.04 -6.21
C GLN A 75 -29.74 -2.18 -5.96
N VAL A 76 -28.75 -1.93 -5.10
CA VAL A 76 -27.74 -2.90 -4.68
C VAL A 76 -27.63 -2.92 -3.15
N THR A 77 -27.06 -3.98 -2.60
CA THR A 77 -26.81 -4.09 -1.15
C THR A 77 -25.62 -3.25 -0.68
N ASN A 78 -24.61 -3.05 -1.56
CA ASN A 78 -23.42 -2.27 -1.28
C ASN A 78 -22.98 -1.55 -2.55
N SER A 79 -23.13 -0.23 -2.57
CA SER A 79 -22.82 0.59 -3.74
C SER A 79 -21.32 0.72 -4.01
N ALA A 80 -20.48 0.68 -2.98
CA ALA A 80 -19.02 0.73 -3.14
C ALA A 80 -18.47 -0.57 -3.78
N GLU A 81 -18.99 -1.73 -3.36
CA GLU A 81 -18.68 -3.02 -3.97
C GLU A 81 -19.21 -3.08 -5.42
N ALA A 82 -20.42 -2.59 -5.66
CA ALA A 82 -21.00 -2.51 -6.99
C ALA A 82 -20.17 -1.63 -7.92
N LEU A 83 -19.66 -0.48 -7.44
CA LEU A 83 -18.77 0.40 -8.21
C LEU A 83 -17.53 -0.36 -8.71
N GLY A 84 -16.88 -1.13 -7.85
CA GLY A 84 -15.69 -1.90 -8.23
C GLY A 84 -16.00 -2.95 -9.29
N LYS A 85 -17.08 -3.72 -9.10
CA LYS A 85 -17.52 -4.76 -10.05
C LYS A 85 -17.96 -4.17 -11.40
N LEU A 86 -18.66 -3.03 -11.38
CA LEU A 86 -19.06 -2.31 -12.61
C LEU A 86 -17.83 -1.77 -13.34
N ALA A 87 -16.88 -1.17 -12.63
CA ALA A 87 -15.66 -0.69 -13.23
C ALA A 87 -14.85 -1.83 -13.87
N ALA A 88 -14.73 -2.98 -13.19
CA ALA A 88 -14.06 -4.15 -13.76
C ALA A 88 -14.74 -4.62 -15.06
N ALA A 89 -16.07 -4.70 -15.08
CA ALA A 89 -16.84 -5.09 -16.26
C ALA A 89 -16.74 -4.05 -17.39
N TYR A 90 -16.80 -2.76 -17.07
CA TYR A 90 -16.72 -1.66 -18.04
C TYR A 90 -15.37 -1.65 -18.78
N TYR A 91 -14.28 -1.94 -18.09
CA TYR A 91 -12.93 -2.05 -18.66
C TYR A 91 -12.59 -3.48 -19.14
N ASP A 92 -13.59 -4.35 -19.32
CA ASP A 92 -13.41 -5.72 -19.83
C ASP A 92 -12.45 -6.57 -18.98
N TYR A 93 -12.65 -6.51 -17.65
CA TYR A 93 -11.96 -7.33 -16.65
C TYR A 93 -10.42 -7.34 -16.79
N PRO A 94 -9.75 -6.20 -16.79
CA PRO A 94 -8.33 -6.11 -17.12
C PRO A 94 -7.44 -6.93 -16.18
N SER A 95 -7.83 -7.09 -14.91
CA SER A 95 -7.09 -7.90 -13.93
C SER A 95 -7.05 -9.39 -14.27
N GLN A 96 -7.99 -9.91 -15.06
CA GLN A 96 -7.97 -11.30 -15.52
C GLN A 96 -6.97 -11.54 -16.68
N LYS A 97 -6.52 -10.45 -17.32
CA LYS A 97 -5.57 -10.48 -18.44
C LYS A 97 -4.12 -10.24 -17.97
N LEU A 98 -3.92 -10.06 -16.67
CA LEU A 98 -2.63 -9.80 -16.01
C LEU A 98 -2.40 -10.83 -14.89
N LYS A 99 -1.15 -11.18 -14.63
CA LYS A 99 -0.78 -11.79 -13.34
C LYS A 99 -0.69 -10.68 -12.29
N LEU A 100 -1.87 -10.21 -11.82
CA LEU A 100 -1.96 -9.16 -10.82
C LEU A 100 -1.61 -9.72 -9.44
N THR A 101 -0.61 -9.16 -8.77
CA THR A 101 -0.23 -9.53 -7.41
C THR A 101 -0.29 -8.32 -6.50
N GLY A 102 -1.01 -8.46 -5.38
CA GLY A 102 -1.17 -7.41 -4.39
C GLY A 102 -0.38 -7.67 -3.12
N ILE A 103 0.09 -6.61 -2.47
CA ILE A 103 0.68 -6.70 -1.14
C ILE A 103 -0.09 -5.85 -0.13
N THR A 104 -0.40 -6.42 1.02
CA THR A 104 -0.91 -5.69 2.18
C THR A 104 -0.02 -5.91 3.40
N GLY A 105 -0.13 -5.00 4.35
CA GLY A 105 0.64 -4.97 5.59
C GLY A 105 0.79 -3.55 6.10
N THR A 106 1.43 -3.35 7.25
CA THR A 106 1.76 -2.02 7.73
C THR A 106 3.00 -1.50 6.99
N ASN A 107 4.10 -2.21 7.03
CA ASN A 107 5.39 -1.84 6.48
C ASN A 107 5.82 -2.77 5.33
N GLY A 108 6.72 -2.29 4.45
CA GLY A 108 7.34 -3.06 3.39
C GLY A 108 6.59 -3.09 2.05
N LYS A 109 5.36 -2.61 1.96
CA LYS A 109 4.54 -2.65 0.73
C LYS A 109 5.23 -2.03 -0.47
N THR A 110 5.58 -0.77 -0.39
CA THR A 110 6.20 -0.02 -1.50
C THR A 110 7.52 -0.63 -1.95
N THR A 111 8.37 -1.00 -0.99
CA THR A 111 9.65 -1.68 -1.29
C THR A 111 9.42 -2.97 -2.07
N THR A 112 8.51 -3.81 -1.57
CA THR A 112 8.23 -5.11 -2.18
C THR A 112 7.68 -4.99 -3.60
N VAL A 113 6.66 -4.14 -3.84
CA VAL A 113 6.09 -4.00 -5.19
C VAL A 113 7.05 -3.35 -6.17
N THR A 114 7.85 -2.37 -5.70
CA THR A 114 8.86 -1.73 -6.56
C THR A 114 9.97 -2.69 -6.96
N LEU A 115 10.46 -3.49 -6.01
CA LEU A 115 11.50 -4.48 -6.31
C LEU A 115 10.94 -5.66 -7.13
N LEU A 116 9.68 -6.07 -6.95
CA LEU A 116 9.02 -7.02 -7.85
C LEU A 116 8.91 -6.47 -9.27
N HIS A 117 8.51 -5.20 -9.44
CA HIS A 117 8.49 -4.56 -10.74
C HIS A 117 9.89 -4.59 -11.39
N GLN A 118 10.95 -4.18 -10.66
CA GLN A 118 12.32 -4.19 -11.17
C GLN A 118 12.82 -5.60 -11.50
N LEU A 119 12.52 -6.58 -10.65
CA LEU A 119 12.87 -7.99 -10.86
C LEU A 119 12.26 -8.52 -12.16
N PHE A 120 10.93 -8.38 -12.30
CA PHE A 120 10.23 -8.91 -13.46
C PHE A 120 10.58 -8.15 -14.75
N THR A 121 10.87 -6.85 -14.66
CA THR A 121 11.43 -6.10 -15.81
C THR A 121 12.79 -6.66 -16.24
N ARG A 122 13.68 -7.00 -15.29
CA ARG A 122 14.98 -7.62 -15.61
C ARG A 122 14.86 -9.08 -16.08
N LEU A 123 13.78 -9.77 -15.73
CA LEU A 123 13.42 -11.07 -16.30
C LEU A 123 12.89 -10.97 -17.74
N GLY A 124 12.69 -9.76 -18.27
CA GLY A 124 12.27 -9.52 -19.65
C GLY A 124 10.77 -9.29 -19.84
N TYR A 125 10.00 -9.15 -18.77
CA TYR A 125 8.56 -8.87 -18.85
C TYR A 125 8.28 -7.37 -18.96
N LYS A 126 7.17 -6.99 -19.61
CA LYS A 126 6.58 -5.67 -19.46
C LYS A 126 5.65 -5.68 -18.25
N VAL A 127 5.91 -4.81 -17.28
CA VAL A 127 5.33 -4.89 -15.93
C VAL A 127 4.63 -3.60 -15.56
N GLY A 128 3.47 -3.71 -14.90
CA GLY A 128 2.78 -2.60 -14.26
C GLY A 128 3.16 -2.46 -12.79
N LEU A 129 3.17 -1.22 -12.28
CA LEU A 129 3.35 -0.89 -10.86
C LEU A 129 2.26 0.07 -10.40
N ILE A 130 1.64 -0.22 -9.26
CA ILE A 130 0.71 0.69 -8.57
C ILE A 130 1.18 0.84 -7.12
N SER A 131 1.67 2.04 -6.77
CA SER A 131 2.27 2.27 -5.46
C SER A 131 1.99 3.66 -4.89
N THR A 132 2.37 3.87 -3.64
CA THR A 132 2.26 5.16 -2.95
C THR A 132 3.08 6.26 -3.62
N ILE A 133 4.24 5.90 -4.21
CA ILE A 133 5.20 6.87 -4.75
C ILE A 133 4.83 7.23 -6.19
N ARG A 134 4.58 6.22 -7.02
CA ARG A 134 4.29 6.37 -8.46
C ARG A 134 3.61 5.13 -9.01
N ASN A 135 2.93 5.30 -10.13
CA ASN A 135 2.45 4.20 -10.94
C ASN A 135 3.34 4.09 -12.19
N LEU A 136 3.57 2.86 -12.68
CA LEU A 136 4.34 2.62 -13.90
C LEU A 136 3.58 1.70 -14.85
N ILE A 137 3.67 1.99 -16.15
CA ILE A 137 3.28 1.07 -17.23
C ILE A 137 4.54 0.79 -18.04
N GLY A 138 5.19 -0.35 -17.81
CA GLY A 138 6.57 -0.52 -18.22
C GLY A 138 7.46 0.54 -17.59
N GLU A 139 8.09 1.39 -18.41
CA GLU A 139 8.94 2.51 -17.95
C GLU A 139 8.18 3.85 -17.83
N LYS A 140 6.97 3.93 -18.39
CA LYS A 140 6.16 5.16 -18.39
C LYS A 140 5.61 5.44 -17.00
N GLU A 141 6.01 6.58 -16.42
CA GLU A 141 5.52 7.05 -15.13
C GLU A 141 4.18 7.77 -15.24
N ILE A 142 3.26 7.42 -14.33
CA ILE A 142 1.95 8.04 -14.14
C ILE A 142 1.88 8.51 -12.69
N PRO A 143 1.54 9.79 -12.41
CA PRO A 143 1.46 10.30 -11.06
C PRO A 143 0.51 9.48 -10.19
N ALA A 144 0.95 9.12 -8.98
CA ALA A 144 0.11 8.47 -7.98
C ALA A 144 -0.63 9.53 -7.16
N THR A 145 -1.94 9.38 -7.02
CA THR A 145 -2.77 10.22 -6.15
C THR A 145 -3.05 9.55 -4.80
N HIS A 146 -3.04 8.23 -4.78
CA HIS A 146 -3.30 7.38 -3.62
C HIS A 146 -2.46 6.12 -3.70
N THR A 147 -2.15 5.52 -2.54
CA THR A 147 -1.48 4.20 -2.46
C THR A 147 -2.21 3.13 -3.29
N THR A 148 -3.54 3.14 -3.21
CA THR A 148 -4.43 2.32 -4.03
C THR A 148 -5.47 3.27 -4.60
N PRO A 149 -5.56 3.47 -5.91
CA PRO A 149 -6.55 4.35 -6.55
C PRO A 149 -7.99 3.94 -6.23
N ASP A 150 -8.96 4.82 -6.52
CA ASP A 150 -10.38 4.43 -6.53
C ASP A 150 -10.65 3.34 -7.57
N ALA A 151 -11.79 2.66 -7.44
CA ALA A 151 -12.08 1.49 -8.26
C ALA A 151 -12.14 1.76 -9.76
N VAL A 152 -12.64 2.93 -10.18
CA VAL A 152 -12.72 3.31 -11.61
C VAL A 152 -11.33 3.59 -12.15
N SER A 153 -10.57 4.46 -11.47
CA SER A 153 -9.19 4.81 -11.85
C SER A 153 -8.27 3.58 -11.85
N LEU A 154 -8.45 2.66 -10.90
CA LEU A 154 -7.68 1.42 -10.78
C LEU A 154 -7.92 0.50 -12.00
N ASN A 155 -9.18 0.26 -12.36
CA ASN A 155 -9.50 -0.56 -13.53
C ASN A 155 -9.07 0.10 -14.84
N ALA A 156 -9.20 1.44 -14.97
CA ALA A 156 -8.70 2.18 -16.12
C ALA A 156 -7.18 2.02 -16.29
N LEU A 157 -6.43 2.11 -15.18
CA LEU A 157 -4.98 1.95 -15.18
C LEU A 157 -4.57 0.51 -15.55
N LEU A 158 -5.26 -0.50 -15.01
CA LEU A 158 -5.04 -1.91 -15.38
C LEU A 158 -5.36 -2.17 -16.86
N ALA A 159 -6.44 -1.56 -17.39
CA ALA A 159 -6.77 -1.66 -18.81
C ALA A 159 -5.68 -1.04 -19.70
N GLN A 160 -5.12 0.11 -19.30
CA GLN A 160 -3.98 0.70 -19.99
C GLN A 160 -2.74 -0.21 -19.95
N MET A 161 -2.45 -0.84 -18.80
CA MET A 161 -1.36 -1.82 -18.69
C MET A 161 -1.54 -2.99 -19.67
N VAL A 162 -2.76 -3.53 -19.79
CA VAL A 162 -3.08 -4.58 -20.76
C VAL A 162 -2.88 -4.10 -22.19
N ALA A 163 -3.43 -2.92 -22.54
CA ALA A 163 -3.31 -2.34 -23.89
C ALA A 163 -1.85 -2.08 -24.29
N GLU A 164 -1.01 -1.71 -23.31
CA GLU A 164 0.44 -1.52 -23.50
C GLU A 164 1.24 -2.84 -23.51
N GLY A 165 0.59 -4.00 -23.34
CA GLY A 165 1.20 -5.32 -23.37
C GLY A 165 1.90 -5.75 -22.07
N CYS A 166 1.55 -5.18 -20.93
CA CYS A 166 1.98 -5.71 -19.64
C CYS A 166 1.40 -7.11 -19.43
N THR A 167 2.21 -8.02 -18.87
CA THR A 167 1.80 -9.39 -18.51
C THR A 167 1.63 -9.56 -17.02
N HIS A 168 2.33 -8.75 -16.24
CA HIS A 168 2.34 -8.74 -14.77
C HIS A 168 2.05 -7.34 -14.26
N ALA A 169 1.41 -7.26 -13.10
CA ALA A 169 1.26 -6.01 -12.37
C ALA A 169 1.39 -6.27 -10.87
N PHE A 170 2.11 -5.39 -10.19
CA PHE A 170 2.32 -5.44 -8.74
C PHE A 170 1.71 -4.19 -8.11
N MET A 171 0.89 -4.36 -7.06
CA MET A 171 0.20 -3.25 -6.44
C MET A 171 0.20 -3.28 -4.92
N GLU A 172 0.26 -2.09 -4.31
CA GLU A 172 -0.04 -1.93 -2.90
C GLU A 172 -1.55 -1.98 -2.68
N VAL A 173 -1.98 -2.81 -1.71
CA VAL A 173 -3.38 -2.92 -1.28
C VAL A 173 -3.48 -2.38 0.15
N SER A 174 -3.95 -1.13 0.29
CA SER A 174 -4.12 -0.48 1.58
C SER A 174 -5.37 -0.98 2.31
N SER A 175 -5.36 -0.93 3.65
CA SER A 175 -6.55 -1.28 4.45
C SER A 175 -7.76 -0.38 4.16
N HIS A 176 -7.52 0.90 3.87
CA HIS A 176 -8.57 1.84 3.43
C HIS A 176 -9.21 1.37 2.12
N ALA A 177 -8.39 0.95 1.14
CA ALA A 177 -8.89 0.47 -0.13
C ALA A 177 -9.77 -0.78 0.01
N LEU A 178 -9.41 -1.68 0.93
CA LEU A 178 -10.18 -2.89 1.21
C LEU A 178 -11.55 -2.55 1.83
N VAL A 179 -11.59 -1.72 2.88
CA VAL A 179 -12.85 -1.29 3.52
C VAL A 179 -13.73 -0.49 2.57
N GLN A 180 -13.13 0.27 1.66
CA GLN A 180 -13.83 1.06 0.64
C GLN A 180 -14.11 0.27 -0.65
N TYR A 181 -13.89 -1.04 -0.66
CA TYR A 181 -14.13 -1.92 -1.82
C TYR A 181 -13.45 -1.47 -3.12
N ARG A 182 -12.34 -0.71 -3.05
CA ARG A 182 -11.64 -0.22 -4.26
C ARG A 182 -11.09 -1.34 -5.13
N THR A 183 -10.86 -2.53 -4.54
CA THR A 183 -10.36 -3.74 -5.21
C THR A 183 -11.47 -4.73 -5.55
N ALA A 184 -12.74 -4.40 -5.31
CA ALA A 184 -13.85 -5.27 -5.66
C ALA A 184 -13.91 -5.51 -7.18
N GLY A 185 -14.18 -6.74 -7.57
CA GLY A 185 -14.21 -7.16 -8.98
C GLY A 185 -12.83 -7.42 -9.61
N LEU A 186 -11.72 -7.18 -8.88
CA LEU A 186 -10.39 -7.56 -9.37
C LEU A 186 -10.11 -9.04 -9.12
N ASN A 187 -9.42 -9.65 -10.08
CA ASN A 187 -8.86 -10.99 -9.96
C ASN A 187 -7.36 -10.89 -9.66
N PHE A 188 -6.92 -11.49 -8.55
CA PHE A 188 -5.51 -11.51 -8.16
C PHE A 188 -4.91 -12.91 -8.41
N ALA A 189 -3.76 -12.96 -9.06
CA ALA A 189 -2.94 -14.16 -9.16
C ALA A 189 -2.31 -14.52 -7.82
N GLY A 190 -2.08 -13.53 -6.95
CA GLY A 190 -1.54 -13.75 -5.62
C GLY A 190 -1.65 -12.54 -4.69
N ALA A 191 -1.57 -12.83 -3.41
CA ALA A 191 -1.55 -11.84 -2.33
C ALA A 191 -0.41 -12.09 -1.37
N ILE A 192 0.24 -11.00 -0.93
CA ILE A 192 1.35 -11.03 0.02
C ILE A 192 0.92 -10.34 1.32
N PHE A 193 1.17 -10.96 2.46
CA PHE A 193 1.09 -10.35 3.78
C PHE A 193 2.49 -10.12 4.35
N SER A 194 2.90 -8.86 4.54
CA SER A 194 4.21 -8.53 5.08
C SER A 194 4.26 -8.54 6.62
N ASN A 195 3.45 -7.73 7.26
CA ASN A 195 3.36 -7.57 8.72
C ASN A 195 2.16 -6.71 9.10
N ILE A 196 1.82 -6.70 10.40
CA ILE A 196 0.84 -5.76 10.94
C ILE A 196 1.26 -5.24 12.31
N THR A 197 1.41 -3.92 12.41
CA THR A 197 1.71 -3.18 13.65
C THR A 197 0.74 -2.02 13.80
N HIS A 198 0.78 -1.32 14.93
CA HIS A 198 -0.13 -0.21 15.23
C HIS A 198 -0.03 0.91 14.20
N ASP A 199 -1.08 1.10 13.41
CA ASP A 199 -1.24 2.20 12.45
C ASP A 199 -2.72 2.38 12.08
N HIS A 200 -3.07 3.55 11.54
CA HIS A 200 -4.42 3.84 11.00
C HIS A 200 -5.59 3.61 11.96
N LEU A 201 -5.39 3.72 13.28
CA LEU A 201 -6.47 3.59 14.25
C LEU A 201 -7.40 4.80 14.27
N ASP A 202 -6.96 5.95 13.78
CA ASP A 202 -7.79 7.11 13.47
C ASP A 202 -8.92 6.77 12.49
N TYR A 203 -8.70 5.83 11.57
CA TYR A 203 -9.68 5.38 10.59
C TYR A 203 -10.41 4.10 11.01
N HIS A 204 -9.69 3.10 11.51
CA HIS A 204 -10.27 1.79 11.84
C HIS A 204 -10.87 1.72 13.25
N GLY A 205 -10.58 2.68 14.12
CA GLY A 205 -11.02 2.72 15.51
C GLY A 205 -10.29 1.72 16.41
N THR A 206 -10.16 0.46 16.01
CA THR A 206 -9.51 -0.59 16.80
C THR A 206 -8.49 -1.38 15.97
N PHE A 207 -7.52 -1.98 16.67
CA PHE A 207 -6.53 -2.84 16.02
C PHE A 207 -7.16 -4.09 15.40
N ASP A 208 -8.21 -4.64 16.01
CA ASP A 208 -8.95 -5.78 15.47
C ASP A 208 -9.70 -5.43 14.19
N ALA A 209 -10.26 -4.23 14.09
CA ALA A 209 -10.87 -3.75 12.85
C ALA A 209 -9.83 -3.58 11.74
N TYR A 210 -8.63 -3.11 12.09
CA TYR A 210 -7.51 -3.01 11.15
C TYR A 210 -7.03 -4.38 10.65
N ILE A 211 -6.97 -5.39 11.53
CA ILE A 211 -6.67 -6.78 11.17
C ILE A 211 -7.75 -7.31 10.22
N ARG A 212 -9.04 -7.17 10.58
CA ARG A 212 -10.16 -7.61 9.74
C ARG A 212 -10.15 -6.95 8.36
N ALA A 213 -9.84 -5.66 8.29
CA ALA A 213 -9.73 -4.95 7.03
C ALA A 213 -8.69 -5.59 6.08
N LYS A 214 -7.49 -5.93 6.59
CA LYS A 214 -6.47 -6.60 5.76
C LYS A 214 -6.84 -8.05 5.42
N LYS A 215 -7.50 -8.75 6.35
CA LYS A 215 -7.96 -10.12 6.15
C LYS A 215 -8.95 -10.24 4.99
N MET A 216 -9.80 -9.23 4.75
CA MET A 216 -10.73 -9.21 3.61
C MET A 216 -10.03 -9.46 2.28
N PHE A 217 -8.77 -9.05 2.13
CA PHE A 217 -8.00 -9.29 0.90
C PHE A 217 -7.77 -10.79 0.64
N PHE A 218 -7.41 -11.53 1.67
CA PHE A 218 -7.14 -12.97 1.57
C PHE A 218 -8.43 -13.80 1.51
N ASP A 219 -9.49 -13.35 2.20
CA ASP A 219 -10.79 -14.02 2.17
C ASP A 219 -11.44 -13.92 0.78
N GLY A 220 -11.12 -12.87 0.00
CA GLY A 220 -11.61 -12.66 -1.36
C GLY A 220 -10.77 -13.29 -2.47
N LEU A 221 -9.70 -14.03 -2.17
CA LEU A 221 -8.86 -14.65 -3.19
C LEU A 221 -9.53 -15.87 -3.83
N ASP A 222 -9.37 -16.01 -5.15
CA ASP A 222 -9.76 -17.20 -5.88
C ASP A 222 -8.90 -18.42 -5.48
N LYS A 223 -9.46 -19.61 -5.62
CA LYS A 223 -8.77 -20.89 -5.33
C LYS A 223 -7.51 -21.13 -6.14
N ASN A 224 -7.39 -20.50 -7.32
CA ASN A 224 -6.22 -20.58 -8.18
C ASN A 224 -5.13 -19.57 -7.83
N ALA A 225 -5.44 -18.59 -6.96
CA ALA A 225 -4.47 -17.64 -6.46
C ALA A 225 -3.57 -18.26 -5.39
N PHE A 226 -2.46 -17.59 -5.08
CA PHE A 226 -1.67 -17.92 -3.90
C PHE A 226 -1.81 -16.83 -2.82
N ALA A 227 -1.71 -17.24 -1.56
CA ALA A 227 -1.57 -16.38 -0.40
C ALA A 227 -0.19 -16.62 0.22
N LEU A 228 0.71 -15.65 0.10
CA LEU A 228 2.06 -15.73 0.68
C LEU A 228 2.12 -14.88 1.95
N ILE A 229 2.32 -15.52 3.11
CA ILE A 229 2.27 -14.85 4.41
C ILE A 229 3.60 -14.91 5.16
N ASN A 230 3.91 -13.81 5.87
CA ASN A 230 4.98 -13.79 6.85
C ASN A 230 4.55 -14.60 8.09
N LYS A 231 5.18 -15.76 8.30
CA LYS A 231 4.86 -16.67 9.41
C LYS A 231 5.43 -16.20 10.75
N ASP A 232 6.43 -15.32 10.72
CA ASP A 232 7.00 -14.75 11.94
C ASP A 232 6.10 -13.62 12.51
N ASP A 233 5.17 -13.08 11.72
CA ASP A 233 4.13 -12.18 12.22
C ASP A 233 3.01 -12.99 12.89
N LYS A 234 2.70 -12.70 14.15
CA LYS A 234 1.68 -13.39 14.94
C LYS A 234 0.28 -13.39 14.31
N ARG A 235 0.01 -12.47 13.39
CA ARG A 235 -1.27 -12.34 12.69
C ARG A 235 -1.26 -12.97 11.29
N GLY A 236 -0.12 -13.48 10.82
CA GLY A 236 -0.01 -14.13 9.51
C GLY A 236 -1.03 -15.26 9.33
N ALA A 237 -1.12 -16.18 10.29
CA ALA A 237 -2.11 -17.27 10.26
C ALA A 237 -3.56 -16.76 10.27
N VAL A 238 -3.85 -15.66 10.96
CA VAL A 238 -5.20 -15.07 11.00
C VAL A 238 -5.63 -14.57 9.62
N MET A 239 -4.70 -14.01 8.83
CA MET A 239 -5.00 -13.48 7.49
C MET A 239 -5.58 -14.54 6.57
N VAL A 240 -5.17 -15.79 6.70
CA VAL A 240 -5.52 -16.87 5.76
C VAL A 240 -6.51 -17.90 6.29
N GLN A 241 -7.14 -17.64 7.45
CA GLN A 241 -8.09 -18.59 8.06
C GLN A 241 -9.24 -19.02 7.16
N ASN A 242 -9.75 -18.10 6.32
CA ASN A 242 -10.93 -18.35 5.48
C ASN A 242 -10.60 -18.26 3.97
N THR A 243 -9.32 -18.19 3.60
CA THR A 243 -8.94 -18.12 2.20
C THR A 243 -9.23 -19.43 1.47
N ALA A 244 -9.71 -19.34 0.25
CA ALA A 244 -9.82 -20.50 -0.64
C ALA A 244 -8.52 -20.77 -1.42
N SER A 245 -7.57 -19.83 -1.37
CA SER A 245 -6.34 -19.90 -2.16
C SER A 245 -5.28 -20.82 -1.54
N LYS A 246 -4.27 -21.20 -2.33
CA LYS A 246 -3.11 -21.96 -1.86
C LYS A 246 -2.24 -21.08 -0.95
N VAL A 247 -2.08 -21.50 0.31
CA VAL A 247 -1.26 -20.78 1.29
C VAL A 247 0.20 -21.24 1.18
N SER A 248 1.11 -20.27 1.13
CA SER A 248 2.55 -20.42 1.26
C SER A 248 3.10 -19.47 2.31
N THR A 249 4.23 -19.78 2.89
CA THR A 249 4.79 -19.05 4.04
C THR A 249 6.23 -18.63 3.77
N PHE A 250 6.62 -17.47 4.30
CA PHE A 250 8.02 -17.08 4.41
C PHE A 250 8.37 -16.68 5.84
N ALA A 251 9.62 -16.90 6.25
CA ALA A 251 10.08 -16.60 7.61
C ALA A 251 11.61 -16.51 7.72
N LEU A 252 12.09 -15.74 8.70
CA LEU A 252 13.48 -15.74 9.14
C LEU A 252 13.72 -16.64 10.36
N HIS A 253 12.72 -16.78 11.23
CA HIS A 253 12.85 -17.52 12.50
C HIS A 253 12.07 -18.83 12.50
N SER A 254 10.82 -18.81 12.06
CA SER A 254 9.95 -19.99 12.02
C SER A 254 10.26 -20.93 10.84
N PRO A 255 9.93 -22.23 10.89
CA PRO A 255 9.89 -23.08 9.70
C PRO A 255 8.88 -22.54 8.68
N ALA A 256 9.28 -22.47 7.41
CA ALA A 256 8.44 -21.90 6.33
C ALA A 256 8.83 -22.51 4.98
N ASP A 257 7.95 -22.35 3.96
CA ASP A 257 8.21 -22.81 2.59
C ASP A 257 9.38 -22.03 1.97
N PHE A 258 9.44 -20.73 2.24
CA PHE A 258 10.54 -19.85 1.86
C PHE A 258 11.28 -19.40 3.11
N LYS A 259 12.29 -20.20 3.50
CA LYS A 259 13.08 -19.98 4.71
C LYS A 259 14.32 -19.16 4.39
N GLY A 260 14.53 -18.08 5.13
CA GLY A 260 15.76 -17.31 5.12
C GLY A 260 16.45 -17.27 6.47
N LYS A 261 17.76 -16.98 6.44
CA LYS A 261 18.57 -16.68 7.62
C LYS A 261 19.49 -15.52 7.29
N VAL A 262 19.50 -14.48 8.11
CA VAL A 262 20.47 -13.38 8.00
C VAL A 262 21.80 -13.88 8.55
N LEU A 263 22.84 -13.87 7.72
CA LEU A 263 24.20 -14.26 8.10
C LEU A 263 25.02 -13.04 8.48
N ALA A 264 24.83 -11.91 7.76
CA ALA A 264 25.43 -10.63 8.07
C ALA A 264 24.54 -9.47 7.62
N ASN A 265 24.49 -8.42 8.43
CA ASN A 265 23.85 -7.14 8.10
C ASN A 265 24.88 -6.03 8.29
N THR A 266 25.32 -5.42 7.20
CA THR A 266 26.41 -4.44 7.19
C THR A 266 26.03 -3.21 6.40
N VAL A 267 26.82 -2.15 6.50
CA VAL A 267 26.66 -0.94 5.66
C VAL A 267 26.78 -1.21 4.16
N ARG A 268 27.31 -2.37 3.77
CA ARG A 268 27.45 -2.77 2.36
C ARG A 268 26.27 -3.59 1.86
N GLY A 269 25.41 -4.11 2.74
CA GLY A 269 24.27 -4.93 2.40
C GLY A 269 24.02 -6.08 3.38
N LEU A 270 23.10 -6.94 3.00
CA LEU A 270 22.69 -8.16 3.69
C LEU A 270 23.33 -9.39 3.05
N GLN A 271 23.95 -10.25 3.85
CA GLN A 271 24.23 -11.63 3.47
C GLN A 271 23.15 -12.53 4.05
N MET A 272 22.47 -13.27 3.21
CA MET A 272 21.40 -14.18 3.62
C MET A 272 21.64 -15.58 3.06
N GLU A 273 21.20 -16.57 3.82
CA GLU A 273 20.93 -17.89 3.30
C GLU A 273 19.43 -17.99 2.99
N ILE A 274 19.06 -18.34 1.78
CA ILE A 274 17.67 -18.53 1.34
C ILE A 274 17.56 -19.95 0.75
N ASN A 275 16.76 -20.80 1.38
CA ASN A 275 16.57 -22.19 0.99
C ASN A 275 17.91 -22.92 0.73
N GLY A 276 18.90 -22.71 1.62
CA GLY A 276 20.23 -23.33 1.56
C GLY A 276 21.26 -22.64 0.64
N LYS A 277 20.89 -21.57 -0.06
CA LYS A 277 21.80 -20.81 -0.92
C LYS A 277 22.20 -19.50 -0.25
N GLN A 278 23.52 -19.24 -0.19
CA GLN A 278 24.04 -17.98 0.34
C GLN A 278 24.12 -16.92 -0.75
N VAL A 279 23.52 -15.76 -0.49
CA VAL A 279 23.44 -14.64 -1.43
C VAL A 279 23.72 -13.35 -0.71
N TRP A 280 24.44 -12.45 -1.38
CA TRP A 280 24.68 -11.09 -0.92
C TRP A 280 23.73 -10.12 -1.64
N PHE A 281 22.99 -9.33 -0.87
CA PHE A 281 22.07 -8.32 -1.38
C PHE A 281 22.56 -6.91 -1.02
N ARG A 282 22.30 -5.94 -1.88
CA ARG A 282 22.67 -4.53 -1.65
C ARG A 282 21.76 -3.82 -0.66
N LEU A 283 20.57 -4.38 -0.39
CA LEU A 283 19.65 -3.87 0.60
C LEU A 283 20.22 -4.05 2.01
N ILE A 284 19.83 -3.16 2.92
CA ILE A 284 20.31 -3.10 4.29
C ILE A 284 19.13 -3.24 5.26
N GLY A 285 19.33 -3.88 6.40
CA GLY A 285 18.36 -4.01 7.48
C GLY A 285 17.55 -5.29 7.46
N ASP A 286 17.31 -5.86 8.63
CA ASP A 286 16.59 -7.14 8.81
C ASP A 286 15.16 -7.07 8.29
N PHE A 287 14.52 -5.91 8.32
CA PHE A 287 13.21 -5.72 7.71
C PHE A 287 13.23 -5.91 6.19
N ASN A 288 14.36 -5.60 5.52
CA ASN A 288 14.54 -5.89 4.10
C ASN A 288 14.82 -7.37 3.84
N ALA A 289 15.31 -8.12 4.80
CA ALA A 289 15.39 -9.58 4.68
C ALA A 289 14.00 -10.21 4.53
N TYR A 290 12.99 -9.75 5.29
CA TYR A 290 11.60 -10.15 5.09
C TYR A 290 11.04 -9.72 3.73
N ASN A 291 11.31 -8.47 3.29
CA ASN A 291 10.89 -7.99 1.98
C ASN A 291 11.48 -8.88 0.86
N LEU A 292 12.79 -9.19 0.92
CA LEU A 292 13.48 -10.06 -0.05
C LEU A 292 12.89 -11.46 -0.09
N LEU A 293 12.55 -12.06 1.07
CA LEU A 293 11.88 -13.36 1.11
C LEU A 293 10.47 -13.32 0.50
N GLY A 294 9.70 -12.27 0.78
CA GLY A 294 8.39 -12.06 0.16
C GLY A 294 8.48 -11.91 -1.36
N ILE A 295 9.49 -11.17 -1.85
CA ILE A 295 9.74 -10.99 -3.29
C ILE A 295 10.16 -12.32 -3.94
N TYR A 296 11.15 -13.01 -3.34
CA TYR A 296 11.63 -14.30 -3.80
C TYR A 296 10.49 -15.34 -3.88
N GLY A 297 9.74 -15.50 -2.77
CA GLY A 297 8.62 -16.41 -2.73
C GLY A 297 7.53 -16.08 -3.75
N THR A 298 7.24 -14.79 -3.95
CA THR A 298 6.28 -14.34 -4.97
C THR A 298 6.73 -14.71 -6.38
N ALA A 299 7.99 -14.47 -6.71
CA ALA A 299 8.52 -14.79 -8.04
C ALA A 299 8.48 -16.30 -8.32
N VAL A 300 8.90 -17.12 -7.35
CA VAL A 300 8.85 -18.59 -7.47
C VAL A 300 7.39 -19.08 -7.61
N LEU A 301 6.45 -18.51 -6.84
CA LEU A 301 5.02 -18.87 -6.94
C LEU A 301 4.38 -18.42 -8.26
N LEU A 302 4.92 -17.40 -8.91
CA LEU A 302 4.53 -16.98 -10.27
C LEU A 302 5.18 -17.84 -11.37
N GLY A 303 6.09 -18.75 -11.00
CA GLY A 303 6.71 -19.74 -11.91
C GLY A 303 8.11 -19.38 -12.38
N GLU A 304 8.77 -18.38 -11.77
CA GLU A 304 10.12 -17.97 -12.16
C GLU A 304 11.18 -18.90 -11.57
N ASP A 305 12.31 -19.04 -12.27
CA ASP A 305 13.44 -19.84 -11.84
C ASP A 305 14.10 -19.27 -10.58
N ALA A 306 14.21 -20.07 -9.54
CA ALA A 306 14.67 -19.66 -8.23
C ALA A 306 16.12 -19.11 -8.22
N GLU A 307 17.02 -19.64 -9.06
CA GLU A 307 18.41 -19.20 -9.11
C GLU A 307 18.54 -17.87 -9.87
N GLN A 308 17.82 -17.74 -10.99
CA GLN A 308 17.77 -16.53 -11.74
C GLN A 308 17.17 -15.38 -10.92
N VAL A 309 16.11 -15.65 -10.15
CA VAL A 309 15.51 -14.69 -9.22
C VAL A 309 16.51 -14.20 -8.19
N LEU A 310 17.24 -15.10 -7.51
CA LEU A 310 18.27 -14.71 -6.52
C LEU A 310 19.40 -13.93 -7.15
N THR A 311 19.84 -14.31 -8.34
CA THR A 311 20.87 -13.61 -9.11
C THR A 311 20.48 -12.17 -9.41
N ILE A 312 19.25 -11.94 -9.89
CA ILE A 312 18.77 -10.60 -10.19
C ILE A 312 18.56 -9.79 -8.91
N LEU A 313 17.93 -10.38 -7.87
CA LEU A 313 17.70 -9.70 -6.59
C LEU A 313 18.99 -9.22 -5.94
N SER A 314 20.09 -9.98 -6.07
CA SER A 314 21.41 -9.59 -5.53
C SER A 314 21.96 -8.29 -6.14
N GLN A 315 21.47 -7.89 -7.30
CA GLN A 315 21.90 -6.71 -8.07
C GLN A 315 20.97 -5.50 -7.90
N LEU A 316 19.81 -5.67 -7.24
CA LEU A 316 18.87 -4.58 -7.03
C LEU A 316 19.33 -3.67 -5.89
N ASP A 317 19.17 -2.37 -6.09
CA ASP A 317 19.47 -1.34 -5.09
C ASP A 317 18.23 -1.02 -4.25
N SER A 318 18.40 -0.21 -3.19
CA SER A 318 17.30 0.29 -2.37
C SER A 318 16.31 1.11 -3.20
N VAL A 319 15.06 1.08 -2.78
CA VAL A 319 14.00 1.90 -3.39
C VAL A 319 14.12 3.32 -2.86
N GLN A 320 14.01 4.31 -3.74
CA GLN A 320 14.07 5.72 -3.39
C GLN A 320 13.17 6.05 -2.20
N GLY A 321 13.75 6.69 -1.16
CA GLY A 321 13.04 7.02 0.07
C GLY A 321 12.66 5.82 0.95
N ARG A 322 13.30 4.66 0.77
CA ARG A 322 13.10 3.44 1.57
C ARG A 322 14.44 2.88 2.01
N PHE A 323 14.92 3.36 3.16
CA PHE A 323 16.30 3.14 3.64
C PHE A 323 17.31 3.50 2.54
N ASP A 324 17.05 4.59 1.86
CA ASP A 324 17.82 5.06 0.72
C ASP A 324 19.08 5.78 1.22
N ARG A 325 20.24 5.29 0.81
CA ARG A 325 21.51 5.72 1.35
C ARG A 325 22.26 6.61 0.37
N ILE A 326 22.60 7.80 0.83
CA ILE A 326 23.48 8.74 0.12
C ILE A 326 24.74 8.94 0.93
N VAL A 327 25.90 8.70 0.32
CA VAL A 327 27.20 8.90 0.96
C VAL A 327 27.85 10.15 0.37
N ALA A 328 28.11 11.14 1.22
CA ALA A 328 28.80 12.35 0.83
C ALA A 328 30.34 12.14 0.77
N ALA A 329 31.05 13.01 0.05
CA ALA A 329 32.48 12.92 -0.14
C ALA A 329 33.29 12.98 1.18
N ASN A 330 32.79 13.63 2.22
CA ASN A 330 33.38 13.70 3.56
C ASN A 330 33.12 12.45 4.41
N GLY A 331 32.43 11.41 3.87
CA GLY A 331 32.09 10.18 4.58
C GLY A 331 30.77 10.23 5.36
N THR A 332 30.10 11.39 5.43
CA THR A 332 28.76 11.49 6.03
C THR A 332 27.77 10.63 5.23
N THR A 333 26.98 9.83 5.92
CA THR A 333 25.94 9.02 5.31
C THR A 333 24.57 9.57 5.67
N ALA A 334 23.80 9.98 4.68
CA ALA A 334 22.39 10.30 4.85
C ALA A 334 21.53 9.06 4.51
N ILE A 335 20.53 8.77 5.35
CA ILE A 335 19.55 7.72 5.13
C ILE A 335 18.19 8.38 5.01
N ILE A 336 17.53 8.19 3.87
CA ILE A 336 16.20 8.74 3.59
C ILE A 336 15.19 7.60 3.71
N ASP A 337 14.22 7.75 4.62
CA ASP A 337 13.18 6.75 4.82
C ASP A 337 11.81 7.38 5.03
N TYR A 338 10.78 6.70 4.59
CA TYR A 338 9.38 7.10 4.72
C TYR A 338 8.78 6.69 6.08
N ALA A 339 9.56 6.25 7.04
CA ALA A 339 9.09 5.83 8.37
C ALA A 339 8.23 6.92 9.02
N HIS A 340 6.93 6.66 9.17
CA HIS A 340 5.94 7.58 9.72
C HIS A 340 5.10 6.95 10.83
N THR A 341 5.49 5.76 11.28
CA THR A 341 4.93 5.06 12.44
C THR A 341 6.01 4.82 13.48
N PRO A 342 5.66 4.69 14.78
CA PRO A 342 6.62 4.38 15.84
C PRO A 342 7.46 3.14 15.54
N ASP A 343 6.82 2.06 15.10
CA ASP A 343 7.49 0.80 14.78
C ASP A 343 8.47 0.95 13.61
N ALA A 344 8.05 1.59 12.49
CA ALA A 344 8.93 1.82 11.36
C ALA A 344 10.14 2.68 11.73
N LEU A 345 9.94 3.77 12.46
CA LEU A 345 11.03 4.64 12.91
C LEU A 345 12.00 3.88 13.82
N LYS A 346 11.48 3.08 14.75
CA LYS A 346 12.28 2.24 15.63
C LYS A 346 13.14 1.25 14.83
N ASN A 347 12.55 0.55 13.88
CA ASN A 347 13.25 -0.44 13.05
C ASN A 347 14.38 0.20 12.23
N VAL A 348 14.13 1.36 11.63
CA VAL A 348 15.16 2.13 10.90
C VAL A 348 16.31 2.52 11.82
N LEU A 349 16.02 3.14 12.97
CA LEU A 349 17.03 3.62 13.90
C LEU A 349 17.81 2.47 14.57
N GLN A 350 17.14 1.38 14.92
CA GLN A 350 17.82 0.17 15.44
C GLN A 350 18.77 -0.42 14.40
N THR A 351 18.35 -0.45 13.12
CA THR A 351 19.23 -0.89 12.03
C THR A 351 20.46 0.01 11.93
N ILE A 352 20.27 1.33 11.95
CA ILE A 352 21.40 2.29 11.92
C ILE A 352 22.34 2.08 13.11
N GLN A 353 21.81 1.89 14.31
CA GLN A 353 22.63 1.61 15.50
C GLN A 353 23.40 0.29 15.37
N SER A 354 22.78 -0.78 14.87
CA SER A 354 23.46 -2.06 14.67
C SER A 354 24.60 -1.96 13.65
N LEU A 355 24.41 -1.16 12.60
CA LEU A 355 25.42 -0.90 11.57
C LEU A 355 26.57 -0.02 12.06
N ARG A 356 26.28 0.94 12.97
CA ARG A 356 27.28 1.77 13.63
C ARG A 356 28.28 0.93 14.44
N GLY A 357 27.80 -0.13 15.13
CA GLY A 357 28.62 -1.02 15.95
C GLY A 357 29.43 -0.24 16.99
N GLN A 358 30.75 -0.45 17.02
CA GLN A 358 31.68 0.25 17.93
C GLN A 358 32.23 1.59 17.38
N ARG A 359 31.76 2.03 16.22
CA ARG A 359 32.20 3.30 15.62
C ARG A 359 31.66 4.48 16.41
N LYS A 360 32.37 5.61 16.33
CA LYS A 360 32.05 6.84 17.08
C LYS A 360 31.22 7.84 16.28
N GLU A 361 30.67 7.45 15.13
CA GLU A 361 29.84 8.34 14.32
C GLU A 361 28.59 8.74 15.08
N SER A 362 28.19 10.01 15.01
CA SER A 362 26.95 10.52 15.60
C SER A 362 25.77 10.19 14.72
N ILE A 363 24.67 9.76 15.34
CA ILE A 363 23.38 9.59 14.69
C ILE A 363 22.56 10.87 14.91
N ILE A 364 22.23 11.56 13.83
CA ILE A 364 21.36 12.75 13.82
C ILE A 364 20.06 12.34 13.16
N THR A 365 18.94 12.46 13.90
CA THR A 365 17.62 12.13 13.36
C THR A 365 16.80 13.38 13.10
N ILE A 366 16.30 13.53 11.88
CA ILE A 366 15.39 14.60 11.46
C ILE A 366 14.02 13.94 11.23
N VAL A 367 13.06 14.23 12.09
CA VAL A 367 11.74 13.56 12.07
C VAL A 367 10.61 14.54 12.25
N GLY A 368 9.50 14.29 11.54
CA GLY A 368 8.25 15.01 11.66
C GLY A 368 7.05 14.08 11.61
N CYS A 369 5.88 14.62 11.95
CA CYS A 369 4.61 13.89 11.87
C CYS A 369 3.62 14.64 10.98
N GLY A 370 2.76 13.89 10.27
CA GLY A 370 1.70 14.48 9.45
C GLY A 370 0.51 14.96 10.28
N GLY A 371 -0.13 16.03 9.82
CA GLY A 371 -1.39 16.53 10.36
C GLY A 371 -2.59 15.70 9.92
N ASN A 372 -3.74 15.85 10.62
CA ASN A 372 -5.00 15.11 10.39
C ASN A 372 -4.78 13.59 10.30
N ARG A 373 -3.94 13.07 11.21
CA ARG A 373 -3.61 11.67 11.41
C ARG A 373 -3.59 11.37 12.90
N ASP A 374 -3.39 10.10 13.26
CA ASP A 374 -3.27 9.67 14.65
C ASP A 374 -2.25 10.54 15.43
N ALA A 375 -2.75 11.42 16.29
CA ALA A 375 -1.91 12.31 17.09
C ALA A 375 -1.20 11.56 18.24
N THR A 376 -1.70 10.40 18.67
CA THR A 376 -1.14 9.63 19.79
C THR A 376 0.25 9.11 19.48
N LYS A 377 0.60 8.92 18.21
CA LYS A 377 1.94 8.49 17.81
C LYS A 377 3.00 9.60 17.88
N ARG A 378 2.62 10.89 17.88
CA ARG A 378 3.54 12.05 17.83
C ARG A 378 4.56 12.03 18.97
N PRO A 379 4.14 11.97 20.26
CA PRO A 379 5.09 11.89 21.38
C PRO A 379 5.89 10.59 21.38
N VAL A 380 5.30 9.47 20.96
CA VAL A 380 5.99 8.17 20.89
C VAL A 380 7.14 8.20 19.88
N MET A 381 6.91 8.80 18.71
CA MET A 381 7.96 8.95 17.68
C MET A 381 9.09 9.86 18.15
N ALA A 382 8.81 10.94 18.87
CA ALA A 382 9.85 11.79 19.44
C ALA A 382 10.67 11.05 20.50
N ALA A 383 10.02 10.28 21.39
CA ALA A 383 10.70 9.46 22.38
C ALA A 383 11.64 8.42 21.73
N ILE A 384 11.16 7.72 20.70
CA ILE A 384 11.97 6.76 19.92
C ILE A 384 13.17 7.45 19.28
N ALA A 385 12.98 8.60 18.64
CA ALA A 385 14.08 9.36 18.06
C ALA A 385 15.14 9.71 19.13
N CYS A 386 14.72 10.18 20.29
CA CYS A 386 15.63 10.48 21.40
C CYS A 386 16.36 9.25 21.95
N GLN A 387 15.68 8.09 21.99
CA GLN A 387 16.27 6.85 22.50
C GLN A 387 17.42 6.35 21.62
N PHE A 388 17.31 6.52 20.30
CA PHE A 388 18.21 5.89 19.32
C PHE A 388 19.17 6.85 18.63
N SER A 389 19.16 8.16 18.99
CA SER A 389 19.95 9.17 18.32
C SER A 389 20.76 10.03 19.29
N ASP A 390 21.92 10.50 18.83
CA ASP A 390 22.78 11.42 19.59
C ASP A 390 22.23 12.86 19.51
N ARG A 391 21.57 13.24 18.41
CA ARG A 391 20.85 14.51 18.23
C ARG A 391 19.55 14.29 17.50
N VAL A 392 18.52 15.08 17.81
CA VAL A 392 17.20 15.00 17.19
C VAL A 392 16.75 16.39 16.72
N MET A 393 16.31 16.48 15.47
CA MET A 393 15.60 17.63 14.91
C MET A 393 14.13 17.26 14.75
N LEU A 394 13.24 17.89 15.53
CA LEU A 394 11.79 17.79 15.32
C LEU A 394 11.40 18.86 14.30
N THR A 395 10.79 18.47 13.19
CA THR A 395 10.48 19.38 12.10
C THR A 395 9.09 19.12 11.51
N SER A 396 8.58 20.04 10.71
CA SER A 396 7.31 19.83 9.99
C SER A 396 7.45 18.72 8.94
N ASP A 397 6.37 18.01 8.76
CA ASP A 397 6.16 17.10 7.62
C ASP A 397 5.00 17.66 6.78
N ASN A 398 4.00 16.87 6.41
CA ASN A 398 2.79 17.34 5.75
C ASN A 398 1.72 17.74 6.79
N PRO A 399 1.55 19.02 7.11
CA PRO A 399 0.65 19.46 8.19
C PRO A 399 -0.84 19.40 7.80
N ARG A 400 -1.17 19.27 6.52
CA ARG A 400 -2.53 19.31 5.99
C ARG A 400 -3.29 20.54 6.49
N PHE A 401 -4.35 20.35 7.31
CA PHE A 401 -5.16 21.43 7.87
C PHE A 401 -4.77 21.81 9.32
N GLU A 402 -3.76 21.15 9.91
CA GLU A 402 -3.23 21.51 11.24
C GLU A 402 -2.08 22.51 11.13
N LYS A 403 -1.89 23.30 12.20
CA LYS A 403 -0.72 24.19 12.30
C LYS A 403 0.54 23.35 12.61
N PRO A 404 1.65 23.54 11.87
CA PRO A 404 2.89 22.78 12.11
C PRO A 404 3.37 22.88 13.58
N GLU A 405 3.21 24.05 14.20
CA GLU A 405 3.63 24.31 15.58
C GLU A 405 2.85 23.45 16.59
N ALA A 406 1.55 23.21 16.32
CA ALA A 406 0.72 22.34 17.17
C ALA A 406 1.21 20.88 17.11
N ILE A 407 1.54 20.40 15.91
CA ILE A 407 2.09 19.06 15.72
C ILE A 407 3.43 18.90 16.44
N LEU A 408 4.31 19.92 16.32
CA LEU A 408 5.60 19.94 16.97
C LEU A 408 5.48 20.02 18.51
N ALA A 409 4.48 20.76 19.02
CA ALA A 409 4.17 20.80 20.46
C ALA A 409 3.74 19.44 21.00
N ASP A 410 2.95 18.67 20.22
CA ASP A 410 2.60 17.30 20.58
C ASP A 410 3.82 16.37 20.58
N MET A 411 4.68 16.47 19.57
CA MET A 411 5.93 15.69 19.52
C MET A 411 6.83 16.01 20.70
N LYS A 412 6.96 17.30 21.08
CA LYS A 412 7.78 17.75 22.23
C LYS A 412 7.37 17.08 23.53
N LYS A 413 6.10 16.77 23.75
CA LYS A 413 5.61 16.05 24.95
C LYS A 413 6.27 14.69 25.16
N GLY A 414 6.79 14.07 24.09
CA GLY A 414 7.48 12.79 24.13
C GLY A 414 8.99 12.89 24.33
N VAL A 415 9.57 14.09 24.41
CA VAL A 415 11.01 14.28 24.63
C VAL A 415 11.32 14.04 26.11
N PRO A 416 12.17 13.04 26.45
CA PRO A 416 12.59 12.80 27.82
C PRO A 416 13.41 14.00 28.38
N ALA A 417 13.31 14.25 29.67
CA ALA A 417 13.97 15.40 30.31
C ALA A 417 15.51 15.36 30.14
N ASP A 418 16.11 14.17 30.20
CA ASP A 418 17.53 13.92 30.01
C ASP A 418 18.00 14.05 28.54
N ALA A 419 17.06 14.16 27.61
CA ALA A 419 17.34 14.33 26.18
C ALA A 419 17.12 15.77 25.70
N ALA A 420 16.60 16.68 26.54
CA ALA A 420 16.18 18.02 26.12
C ALA A 420 17.27 18.83 25.44
N ASP A 421 18.51 18.77 25.93
CA ASP A 421 19.66 19.53 25.42
C ASP A 421 20.13 19.07 24.03
N ARG A 422 19.75 17.89 23.58
CA ARG A 422 20.10 17.31 22.27
C ARG A 422 18.94 17.30 21.27
N VAL A 423 17.83 17.94 21.63
CA VAL A 423 16.64 18.08 20.76
C VAL A 423 16.49 19.53 20.31
N GLN A 424 16.39 19.75 19.02
CA GLN A 424 16.06 21.02 18.42
C GLN A 424 14.71 20.93 17.72
N ILE A 425 13.93 22.04 17.77
CA ILE A 425 12.61 22.12 17.12
C ILE A 425 12.73 23.21 16.05
N ILE A 426 12.70 22.81 14.80
CA ILE A 426 12.83 23.69 13.63
C ILE A 426 11.69 23.36 12.68
N ALA A 427 10.69 24.27 12.57
CA ALA A 427 9.50 24.00 11.78
C ALA A 427 9.81 23.87 10.29
N ASP A 428 10.69 24.70 9.76
CA ASP A 428 11.13 24.63 8.37
C ASP A 428 12.08 23.43 8.18
N ARG A 429 11.65 22.46 7.39
CA ARG A 429 12.41 21.22 7.15
C ARG A 429 13.74 21.48 6.45
N ARG A 430 13.82 22.47 5.56
CA ARG A 430 15.07 22.79 4.85
C ARG A 430 16.11 23.35 5.81
N GLN A 431 15.67 24.13 6.80
CA GLN A 431 16.58 24.64 7.85
C GLN A 431 16.95 23.56 8.87
N ALA A 432 16.10 22.53 9.04
CA ALA A 432 16.37 21.41 9.92
C ALA A 432 17.38 20.40 9.35
N ILE A 433 17.53 20.36 8.02
CA ILE A 433 18.52 19.58 7.28
C ILE A 433 19.84 20.35 7.20
#